data_86e4bef6fa857f5c2283e220bbfd1a58
#
_entry.id   86e4bef6fa857f5c2283e220bbfd1a58
#
_cell.length_a   1.000
_cell.length_b   1.000
_cell.length_c   1.000
_cell.angle_alpha   90.00
_cell.angle_beta   90.00
_cell.angle_gamma   90.00
#
_symmetry.space_group_name_H-M   'P 1'
#
loop_
_entity.id
_entity.type
_entity.pdbx_description
1 polymer ?
#
loop_
_entity_poly.entity_id
_entity_poly.type
_entity_poly.pdbx_seq_one_letter_code
_entity_poly.pdbx_strand_id
1 'polypeptide(L)'
;SAWITIVAGNVTQTGSETLTNKTLTLPKINEDVAVTSTATELNLLDGKAATNLALVGKQGGTNFTGSLLVGHATTGTLNAAQNNVGLGITALDALTSGDFNVAVGGNAGTAITGGVKNIAIGYNSLIGNTSGQQNVAVGYSAVQTANNSYNTGIGNRTLEDATGAYNTALGHLAGGTIIGGQYNLCLGHTAGNNITSGDGNVIIGDVDAASATGDRQLAIAGYDGSTTTTWISGDSSG
;
A
#
# COMPACT_ATOMS: atom_id res chain seq x y z
N SER A 1 -55.89 -29.06 -1.41
CA SER A 1 -54.95 -28.01 -1.86
C SER A 1 -55.73 -26.73 -2.07
N ALA A 2 -55.70 -25.84 -1.10
CA ALA A 2 -56.30 -24.53 -1.26
C ALA A 2 -55.24 -23.62 -1.90
N TRP A 3 -55.51 -23.14 -3.11
CA TRP A 3 -54.76 -22.09 -3.76
C TRP A 3 -55.17 -20.76 -3.16
N ILE A 4 -54.29 -20.07 -2.47
CA ILE A 4 -54.54 -18.66 -2.11
C ILE A 4 -54.10 -17.83 -3.31
N THR A 5 -55.09 -17.30 -4.03
CA THR A 5 -54.82 -16.29 -5.05
C THR A 5 -54.65 -14.95 -4.34
N ILE A 6 -53.42 -14.46 -4.27
CA ILE A 6 -53.17 -13.10 -3.81
C ILE A 6 -53.52 -12.19 -4.96
N VAL A 7 -54.71 -11.58 -4.94
CA VAL A 7 -55.13 -10.54 -5.88
C VAL A 7 -54.37 -9.27 -5.53
N ALA A 8 -53.85 -8.59 -6.55
CA ALA A 8 -53.17 -7.29 -6.39
C ALA A 8 -54.07 -6.28 -5.67
N GLY A 9 -53.84 -6.09 -4.41
CA GLY A 9 -54.56 -5.15 -3.54
C GLY A 9 -54.12 -5.35 -2.11
N ASN A 10 -53.40 -4.42 -1.59
CA ASN A 10 -53.03 -4.17 -0.21
C ASN A 10 -53.19 -5.34 0.76
N VAL A 11 -52.20 -6.19 0.86
CA VAL A 11 -52.06 -7.08 2.01
C VAL A 11 -51.38 -6.32 3.13
N THR A 12 -52.18 -5.63 3.94
CA THR A 12 -51.70 -5.11 5.22
C THR A 12 -51.65 -6.26 6.21
N GLN A 13 -50.49 -6.80 6.44
CA GLN A 13 -50.32 -7.87 7.42
C GLN A 13 -49.60 -7.36 8.65
N THR A 14 -50.23 -7.49 9.79
CA THR A 14 -49.72 -7.15 11.11
C THR A 14 -49.09 -8.36 11.83
N GLY A 15 -48.60 -9.36 11.08
CA GLY A 15 -47.98 -10.56 11.62
C GLY A 15 -46.78 -11.02 10.79
N SER A 16 -45.79 -11.66 11.38
CA SER A 16 -44.71 -12.31 10.64
C SER A 16 -45.21 -13.62 10.02
N GLU A 17 -45.23 -13.71 8.70
CA GLU A 17 -45.48 -14.95 7.99
C GLU A 17 -44.21 -15.50 7.35
N THR A 18 -43.98 -16.78 7.54
CA THR A 18 -42.89 -17.49 6.87
C THR A 18 -43.41 -18.10 5.59
N LEU A 19 -42.95 -17.59 4.44
CA LEU A 19 -43.24 -18.18 3.15
C LEU A 19 -42.23 -19.32 2.88
N THR A 20 -42.65 -20.56 3.10
CA THR A 20 -41.88 -21.75 2.76
C THR A 20 -42.27 -22.27 1.38
N ASN A 21 -41.27 -22.59 0.53
CA ASN A 21 -41.45 -23.15 -0.81
C ASN A 21 -42.26 -22.28 -1.79
N LYS A 22 -42.06 -20.99 -1.76
CA LYS A 22 -42.67 -20.04 -2.72
C LYS A 22 -41.61 -19.43 -3.65
N THR A 23 -41.91 -19.46 -4.93
CA THR A 23 -41.12 -18.73 -5.93
C THR A 23 -41.78 -17.37 -6.11
N LEU A 24 -41.06 -16.31 -5.77
CA LEU A 24 -41.50 -14.94 -6.04
C LEU A 24 -40.98 -14.55 -7.44
N THR A 25 -41.91 -14.42 -8.38
CA THR A 25 -41.59 -13.95 -9.73
C THR A 25 -41.64 -12.41 -9.73
N LEU A 26 -40.49 -11.73 -9.92
CA LEU A 26 -40.35 -10.27 -9.94
C LEU A 26 -40.88 -9.60 -8.66
N PRO A 27 -40.26 -9.84 -7.49
CA PRO A 27 -40.65 -9.13 -6.29
C PRO A 27 -40.32 -7.64 -6.46
N LYS A 28 -41.34 -6.78 -6.38
CA LYS A 28 -41.13 -5.34 -6.26
C LYS A 28 -40.91 -5.00 -4.80
N ILE A 29 -39.70 -4.57 -4.47
CA ILE A 29 -39.38 -4.04 -3.15
C ILE A 29 -39.80 -2.58 -3.17
N ASN A 30 -40.76 -2.19 -2.31
CA ASN A 30 -41.17 -0.81 -2.17
C ASN A 30 -40.11 -0.01 -1.42
N GLU A 31 -39.80 1.20 -1.88
CA GLU A 31 -38.68 2.04 -1.41
C GLU A 31 -38.76 2.42 0.07
N ASP A 32 -39.91 2.25 0.72
CA ASP A 32 -40.08 2.58 2.15
C ASP A 32 -39.81 1.42 3.11
N VAL A 33 -39.35 0.26 2.64
CA VAL A 33 -39.00 -0.86 3.49
C VAL A 33 -37.51 -0.87 3.71
N ALA A 34 -37.08 -0.66 4.95
CA ALA A 34 -35.71 -0.95 5.36
C ALA A 34 -35.43 -2.43 5.08
N VAL A 35 -34.74 -2.72 3.98
CA VAL A 35 -34.19 -4.05 3.73
C VAL A 35 -33.05 -4.23 4.71
N THR A 36 -33.35 -4.76 5.89
CA THR A 36 -32.31 -5.30 6.78
C THR A 36 -31.82 -6.62 6.19
N SER A 37 -31.17 -6.53 5.03
CA SER A 37 -30.62 -7.70 4.38
C SER A 37 -29.44 -8.21 5.21
N THR A 38 -29.55 -9.44 5.67
CA THR A 38 -28.41 -10.20 6.13
C THR A 38 -27.50 -10.50 4.93
N ALA A 39 -26.24 -10.78 5.15
CA ALA A 39 -25.30 -11.17 4.08
C ALA A 39 -25.81 -12.33 3.21
N THR A 40 -26.71 -13.15 3.73
CA THR A 40 -27.39 -14.25 3.03
C THR A 40 -28.46 -13.76 2.05
N GLU A 41 -29.11 -12.65 2.32
CA GLU A 41 -30.18 -12.10 1.48
C GLU A 41 -29.66 -11.30 0.28
N LEU A 42 -28.49 -10.67 0.40
CA LEU A 42 -27.79 -10.06 -0.72
C LEU A 42 -27.29 -11.11 -1.74
N ASN A 43 -27.15 -12.35 -1.32
CA ASN A 43 -26.80 -13.48 -2.19
C ASN A 43 -27.90 -13.86 -3.18
N LEU A 44 -29.12 -13.43 -2.96
CA LEU A 44 -30.26 -13.68 -3.86
C LEU A 44 -30.15 -12.91 -5.18
N LEU A 45 -29.27 -11.91 -5.27
CA LEU A 45 -29.14 -11.07 -6.47
C LEU A 45 -28.38 -11.73 -7.61
N ASP A 46 -27.63 -12.81 -7.39
CA ASP A 46 -26.80 -13.40 -8.46
C ASP A 46 -26.61 -14.92 -8.42
N GLY A 47 -27.26 -15.65 -7.53
CA GLY A 47 -27.09 -17.12 -7.43
C GLY A 47 -25.66 -17.57 -7.13
N LYS A 48 -24.80 -16.70 -6.67
CA LYS A 48 -23.41 -16.98 -6.32
C LYS A 48 -23.20 -16.95 -4.81
N ALA A 49 -22.36 -17.86 -4.33
CA ALA A 49 -22.04 -17.93 -2.92
C ALA A 49 -21.52 -16.58 -2.39
N ALA A 50 -21.92 -16.18 -1.19
CA ALA A 50 -21.55 -14.93 -0.53
C ALA A 50 -20.02 -14.68 -0.52
N THR A 51 -19.23 -15.73 -0.62
CA THR A 51 -17.78 -15.68 -0.75
C THR A 51 -17.25 -14.96 -1.99
N ASN A 52 -18.09 -14.79 -3.03
CA ASN A 52 -17.68 -14.15 -4.29
C ASN A 52 -18.02 -12.66 -4.36
N LEU A 53 -18.83 -12.14 -3.43
CA LEU A 53 -19.13 -10.69 -3.30
C LEU A 53 -18.48 -10.05 -2.08
N ALA A 54 -17.81 -10.82 -1.24
CA ALA A 54 -17.06 -10.26 -0.13
C ALA A 54 -15.82 -9.58 -0.69
N LEU A 55 -15.89 -8.30 -0.97
CA LEU A 55 -14.74 -7.42 -0.85
C LEU A 55 -14.27 -7.55 0.59
N VAL A 56 -13.37 -8.54 0.84
CA VAL A 56 -12.75 -8.68 2.15
C VAL A 56 -11.91 -7.42 2.36
N GLY A 57 -12.46 -6.50 3.13
CA GLY A 57 -11.81 -5.22 3.34
C GLY A 57 -12.67 -4.28 4.17
N LYS A 58 -12.14 -3.12 4.47
CA LYS A 58 -12.81 -2.06 5.19
C LYS A 58 -12.96 -0.82 4.30
N GLN A 59 -14.18 -0.31 4.24
CA GLN A 59 -14.49 0.91 3.50
C GLN A 59 -15.09 1.92 4.46
N GLY A 60 -14.47 3.09 4.60
CA GLY A 60 -14.97 4.23 5.33
C GLY A 60 -15.64 3.95 6.68
N GLY A 61 -15.92 4.96 7.47
CA GLY A 61 -16.63 4.86 8.74
C GLY A 61 -15.99 5.69 9.84
N THR A 62 -16.52 5.59 11.06
CA THR A 62 -15.95 6.25 12.23
C THR A 62 -14.49 5.85 12.41
N ASN A 63 -13.60 6.83 12.58
CA ASN A 63 -12.15 6.64 12.68
C ASN A 63 -11.46 6.08 11.43
N PHE A 64 -12.14 6.03 10.27
CA PHE A 64 -11.58 5.58 9.00
C PHE A 64 -12.22 6.33 7.82
N THR A 65 -12.24 7.67 7.88
CA THR A 65 -12.94 8.51 6.92
C THR A 65 -12.21 8.56 5.57
N GLY A 66 -12.95 8.43 4.47
CA GLY A 66 -12.42 8.54 3.12
C GLY A 66 -11.40 7.46 2.74
N SER A 67 -11.36 6.35 3.44
CA SER A 67 -10.35 5.30 3.27
C SER A 67 -10.96 4.00 2.71
N LEU A 68 -10.12 3.20 2.03
CA LEU A 68 -10.48 1.89 1.48
C LEU A 68 -9.34 0.89 1.72
N LEU A 69 -9.65 -0.25 2.34
CA LEU A 69 -8.74 -1.41 2.41
C LEU A 69 -9.42 -2.62 1.76
N VAL A 70 -8.70 -3.31 0.91
CA VAL A 70 -9.18 -4.51 0.21
C VAL A 70 -8.13 -5.61 0.29
N GLY A 71 -8.54 -6.83 0.61
CA GLY A 71 -7.67 -8.00 0.59
C GLY A 71 -7.29 -8.57 1.94
N HIS A 72 -7.72 -7.96 3.06
CA HIS A 72 -7.57 -8.56 4.38
C HIS A 72 -8.73 -8.19 5.33
N ALA A 73 -8.97 -9.03 6.32
CA ALA A 73 -10.13 -8.92 7.21
C ALA A 73 -9.84 -8.12 8.50
N THR A 74 -8.58 -7.86 8.80
CA THR A 74 -8.17 -7.23 10.07
C THR A 74 -7.37 -5.96 9.81
N THR A 75 -7.65 -4.95 10.59
CA THR A 75 -6.82 -3.74 10.73
C THR A 75 -6.48 -3.62 12.21
N GLY A 76 -5.43 -2.89 12.54
CA GLY A 76 -5.22 -2.44 13.92
C GLY A 76 -6.46 -1.68 14.45
N THR A 77 -6.46 -1.32 15.72
CA THR A 77 -7.52 -0.48 16.30
C THR A 77 -7.44 0.91 15.64
N LEU A 78 -8.34 1.19 14.71
CA LEU A 78 -8.37 2.46 14.01
C LEU A 78 -8.73 3.61 14.95
N ASN A 79 -7.91 4.65 14.93
CA ASN A 79 -8.08 5.86 15.70
C ASN A 79 -7.87 7.08 14.79
N ALA A 80 -8.93 7.49 14.12
CA ALA A 80 -8.99 8.65 13.23
C ALA A 80 -8.16 8.58 11.92
N ALA A 81 -7.75 7.40 11.46
CA ALA A 81 -7.07 7.25 10.16
C ALA A 81 -7.96 7.67 8.99
N GLN A 82 -7.43 8.51 8.09
CA GLN A 82 -8.21 9.13 7.01
C GLN A 82 -7.51 9.02 5.64
N ASN A 83 -8.32 8.95 4.59
CA ASN A 83 -7.86 9.04 3.19
C ASN A 83 -6.76 8.02 2.83
N ASN A 84 -6.88 6.79 3.32
CA ASN A 84 -5.93 5.72 3.03
C ASN A 84 -6.49 4.75 1.98
N VAL A 85 -5.63 4.24 1.12
CA VAL A 85 -5.94 3.20 0.14
C VAL A 85 -5.02 2.01 0.36
N GLY A 86 -5.57 0.85 0.67
CA GLY A 86 -4.84 -0.41 0.79
C GLY A 86 -5.43 -1.47 -0.12
N LEU A 87 -4.62 -2.06 -0.98
CA LEU A 87 -5.03 -3.14 -1.88
C LEU A 87 -3.99 -4.27 -1.83
N GLY A 88 -4.36 -5.39 -1.24
CA GLY A 88 -3.50 -6.57 -1.10
C GLY A 88 -3.57 -7.20 0.28
N ILE A 89 -3.10 -8.45 0.37
CA ILE A 89 -3.04 -9.16 1.65
C ILE A 89 -2.11 -8.39 2.60
N THR A 90 -2.60 -8.05 3.77
CA THR A 90 -1.90 -7.29 4.83
C THR A 90 -1.41 -5.89 4.44
N ALA A 91 -1.88 -5.32 3.32
CA ALA A 91 -1.60 -3.92 2.99
C ALA A 91 -2.21 -3.00 4.06
N LEU A 92 -1.38 -2.16 4.73
CA LEU A 92 -1.77 -1.28 5.86
C LEU A 92 -2.40 -2.02 7.05
N ASP A 93 -1.99 -3.26 7.34
CA ASP A 93 -2.60 -4.11 8.39
C ASP A 93 -2.47 -3.50 9.80
N ALA A 94 -1.37 -2.85 10.12
CA ALA A 94 -1.14 -2.22 11.42
C ALA A 94 -1.68 -0.78 11.53
N LEU A 95 -2.38 -0.27 10.51
CA LEU A 95 -2.82 1.13 10.46
C LEU A 95 -3.70 1.48 11.66
N THR A 96 -3.37 2.56 12.38
CA THR A 96 -4.15 3.07 13.50
C THR A 96 -4.59 4.52 13.31
N SER A 97 -3.66 5.46 13.09
CA SER A 97 -3.92 6.90 13.00
C SER A 97 -3.24 7.57 11.80
N GLY A 98 -2.51 6.80 10.96
CA GLY A 98 -1.85 7.36 9.77
C GLY A 98 -2.84 7.79 8.70
N ASP A 99 -2.53 8.90 8.02
CA ASP A 99 -3.39 9.51 7.01
C ASP A 99 -2.72 9.56 5.63
N PHE A 100 -3.54 9.58 4.57
CA PHE A 100 -3.08 9.81 3.20
C PHE A 100 -2.05 8.78 2.70
N ASN A 101 -2.13 7.53 3.17
CA ASN A 101 -1.23 6.48 2.70
C ASN A 101 -1.86 5.70 1.54
N VAL A 102 -1.04 5.33 0.57
CA VAL A 102 -1.41 4.41 -0.52
C VAL A 102 -0.52 3.18 -0.42
N ALA A 103 -1.11 2.00 -0.29
CA ALA A 103 -0.39 0.72 -0.27
C ALA A 103 -1.04 -0.27 -1.23
N VAL A 104 -0.28 -0.73 -2.22
CA VAL A 104 -0.74 -1.69 -3.22
C VAL A 104 0.25 -2.83 -3.34
N GLY A 105 -0.17 -4.03 -2.96
CA GLY A 105 0.66 -5.24 -2.96
C GLY A 105 0.59 -5.98 -1.64
N GLY A 106 0.97 -7.26 -1.64
CA GLY A 106 1.08 -8.03 -0.39
C GLY A 106 2.10 -7.41 0.55
N ASN A 107 1.76 -7.25 1.81
CA ASN A 107 2.58 -6.64 2.86
C ASN A 107 3.01 -5.17 2.59
N ALA A 108 2.44 -4.48 1.61
CA ALA A 108 2.77 -3.08 1.36
C ALA A 108 2.38 -2.21 2.56
N GLY A 109 3.35 -1.51 3.14
CA GLY A 109 3.14 -0.66 4.31
C GLY A 109 2.55 -1.37 5.53
N THR A 110 2.73 -2.67 5.68
CA THR A 110 2.12 -3.50 6.73
C THR A 110 2.34 -2.94 8.14
N ALA A 111 3.53 -2.41 8.45
CA ALA A 111 3.84 -1.89 9.77
C ALA A 111 3.37 -0.44 10.01
N ILE A 112 2.83 0.25 9.01
CA ILE A 112 2.42 1.65 9.16
C ILE A 112 1.31 1.76 10.21
N THR A 113 1.62 2.41 11.32
CA THR A 113 0.66 2.71 12.40
C THR A 113 0.20 4.16 12.34
N GLY A 114 1.11 5.10 12.44
CA GLY A 114 0.87 6.55 12.43
C GLY A 114 1.58 7.32 11.31
N GLY A 115 2.31 6.62 10.43
CA GLY A 115 2.97 7.25 9.28
C GLY A 115 1.97 7.91 8.35
N VAL A 116 2.33 9.07 7.74
CA VAL A 116 1.41 9.82 6.89
C VAL A 116 2.01 10.10 5.52
N LYS A 117 1.14 10.17 4.49
CA LYS A 117 1.52 10.55 3.12
C LYS A 117 2.56 9.62 2.49
N ASN A 118 2.51 8.33 2.80
CA ASN A 118 3.40 7.35 2.20
C ASN A 118 2.76 6.67 0.99
N ILE A 119 3.57 6.35 0.00
CA ILE A 119 3.20 5.55 -1.17
C ILE A 119 4.04 4.27 -1.14
N ALA A 120 3.38 3.12 -1.00
CA ALA A 120 3.99 1.80 -0.99
C ALA A 120 3.34 0.94 -2.09
N ILE A 121 4.03 0.72 -3.20
CA ILE A 121 3.52 -0.08 -4.32
C ILE A 121 4.50 -1.22 -4.62
N GLY A 122 4.08 -2.45 -4.37
CA GLY A 122 4.88 -3.65 -4.53
C GLY A 122 4.86 -4.55 -3.31
N TYR A 123 5.20 -5.82 -3.49
CA TYR A 123 5.32 -6.77 -2.39
C TYR A 123 6.44 -6.32 -1.44
N ASN A 124 6.16 -6.27 -0.13
CA ASN A 124 7.06 -5.81 0.94
C ASN A 124 7.57 -4.35 0.81
N SER A 125 6.98 -3.52 -0.03
CA SER A 125 7.34 -2.10 -0.07
C SER A 125 6.98 -1.41 1.24
N LEU A 126 7.89 -0.60 1.81
CA LEU A 126 7.75 0.08 3.12
C LEU A 126 7.29 -0.85 4.26
N ILE A 127 7.63 -2.12 4.23
CA ILE A 127 7.12 -3.09 5.22
C ILE A 127 7.55 -2.74 6.65
N GLY A 128 8.72 -2.14 6.86
CA GLY A 128 9.26 -1.77 8.18
C GLY A 128 8.88 -0.38 8.67
N ASN A 129 8.16 0.41 7.87
CA ASN A 129 7.82 1.78 8.23
C ASN A 129 6.65 1.84 9.22
N THR A 130 6.88 2.30 10.44
CA THR A 130 5.82 2.45 11.46
C THR A 130 5.29 3.88 11.55
N SER A 131 6.16 4.88 11.56
CA SER A 131 5.82 6.30 11.78
C SER A 131 6.44 7.27 10.78
N GLY A 132 7.32 6.78 9.90
CA GLY A 132 7.94 7.60 8.85
C GLY A 132 6.90 8.19 7.89
N GLN A 133 7.21 9.37 7.36
CA GLN A 133 6.28 10.18 6.57
C GLN A 133 6.84 10.52 5.20
N GLN A 134 5.94 10.74 4.23
CA GLN A 134 6.29 11.24 2.91
C GLN A 134 7.34 10.39 2.19
N ASN A 135 7.25 9.07 2.35
CA ASN A 135 8.09 8.13 1.62
C ASN A 135 7.37 7.66 0.35
N VAL A 136 8.13 7.47 -0.72
CA VAL A 136 7.67 6.85 -1.96
C VAL A 136 8.47 5.57 -2.19
N ALA A 137 7.80 4.44 -2.17
CA ALA A 137 8.38 3.13 -2.42
C ALA A 137 7.62 2.41 -3.53
N VAL A 138 8.23 2.24 -4.68
CA VAL A 138 7.62 1.54 -5.82
C VAL A 138 8.54 0.44 -6.30
N GLY A 139 8.16 -0.80 -6.05
CA GLY A 139 8.93 -2.00 -6.41
C GLY A 139 8.90 -3.06 -5.32
N TYR A 140 9.33 -4.27 -5.66
CA TYR A 140 9.53 -5.35 -4.70
C TYR A 140 10.57 -4.93 -3.64
N SER A 141 10.23 -4.99 -2.36
CA SER A 141 11.11 -4.61 -1.23
C SER A 141 11.73 -3.21 -1.36
N ALA A 142 11.06 -2.28 -2.06
CA ALA A 142 11.53 -0.90 -2.14
C ALA A 142 11.38 -0.22 -0.77
N VAL A 143 12.42 0.48 -0.31
CA VAL A 143 12.48 1.22 0.97
C VAL A 143 12.02 0.33 2.14
N GLN A 144 12.49 -0.91 2.16
CA GLN A 144 11.90 -1.97 2.99
C GLN A 144 12.01 -1.69 4.49
N THR A 145 13.18 -1.27 4.97
CA THR A 145 13.46 -1.13 6.41
C THR A 145 13.27 0.28 6.96
N ALA A 146 13.01 1.26 6.09
CA ALA A 146 12.96 2.65 6.48
C ALA A 146 11.79 2.95 7.45
N ASN A 147 12.13 3.40 8.65
CA ASN A 147 11.20 4.03 9.58
C ASN A 147 11.48 5.54 9.71
N ASN A 148 12.10 6.12 8.69
CA ASN A 148 12.40 7.54 8.54
C ASN A 148 11.54 8.15 7.44
N SER A 149 11.73 9.45 7.18
CA SER A 149 10.86 10.22 6.31
C SER A 149 11.59 10.70 5.05
N TYR A 150 10.82 11.07 4.04
CA TYR A 150 11.29 11.74 2.83
C TYR A 150 12.23 10.91 1.96
N ASN A 151 12.07 9.59 1.98
CA ASN A 151 12.80 8.71 1.06
C ASN A 151 11.98 8.43 -0.20
N THR A 152 12.63 8.45 -1.36
CA THR A 152 12.02 8.08 -2.64
C THR A 152 12.82 6.92 -3.24
N GLY A 153 12.24 5.73 -3.26
CA GLY A 153 12.82 4.53 -3.87
C GLY A 153 11.91 3.97 -4.97
N ILE A 154 12.38 3.98 -6.21
CA ILE A 154 11.63 3.42 -7.36
C ILE A 154 12.49 2.38 -8.04
N GLY A 155 12.10 1.12 -7.92
CA GLY A 155 12.83 -0.04 -8.44
C GLY A 155 12.80 -1.21 -7.46
N ASN A 156 13.17 -2.40 -7.93
CA ASN A 156 13.28 -3.60 -7.11
C ASN A 156 14.44 -3.43 -6.11
N ARG A 157 14.17 -3.62 -4.82
CA ARG A 157 15.14 -3.52 -3.71
C ARG A 157 15.90 -2.18 -3.64
N THR A 158 15.28 -1.12 -4.12
CA THR A 158 15.83 0.24 -4.05
C THR A 158 15.75 0.74 -2.61
N LEU A 159 16.85 1.30 -2.06
CA LEU A 159 16.92 1.74 -0.67
C LEU A 159 16.44 0.65 0.32
N GLU A 160 16.72 -0.63 0.04
CA GLU A 160 16.16 -1.75 0.79
C GLU A 160 16.49 -1.67 2.28
N ASP A 161 17.75 -1.39 2.62
CA ASP A 161 18.25 -1.32 4.00
C ASP A 161 18.30 0.11 4.56
N ALA A 162 17.72 1.09 3.84
CA ALA A 162 17.84 2.48 4.22
C ALA A 162 17.14 2.78 5.56
N THR A 163 17.91 3.26 6.53
CA THR A 163 17.40 3.78 7.80
C THR A 163 17.62 5.28 7.94
N GLY A 164 18.33 5.91 7.00
CA GLY A 164 18.48 7.37 6.87
C GLY A 164 17.28 8.02 6.19
N ALA A 165 17.19 9.34 6.28
CA ALA A 165 16.12 10.14 5.67
C ALA A 165 16.62 10.88 4.41
N TYR A 166 15.68 11.41 3.61
CA TYR A 166 15.98 12.29 2.46
C TYR A 166 16.79 11.64 1.35
N ASN A 167 16.76 10.31 1.22
CA ASN A 167 17.44 9.61 0.12
C ASN A 167 16.50 9.47 -1.09
N THR A 168 17.05 9.64 -2.29
CA THR A 168 16.36 9.44 -3.55
C THR A 168 17.10 8.41 -4.39
N ALA A 169 16.44 7.33 -4.74
CA ALA A 169 17.02 6.29 -5.59
C ALA A 169 16.06 5.79 -6.66
N LEU A 170 16.56 5.61 -7.86
CA LEU A 170 15.83 5.09 -9.00
C LEU A 170 16.66 4.03 -9.72
N GLY A 171 16.19 2.78 -9.69
CA GLY A 171 16.85 1.65 -10.33
C GLY A 171 16.87 0.41 -9.44
N HIS A 172 17.13 -0.76 -10.02
CA HIS A 172 17.31 -2.00 -9.25
C HIS A 172 18.51 -1.86 -8.31
N LEU A 173 18.32 -2.12 -7.00
CA LEU A 173 19.34 -2.03 -5.96
C LEU A 173 20.03 -0.64 -5.82
N ALA A 174 19.50 0.41 -6.43
CA ALA A 174 20.05 1.74 -6.26
C ALA A 174 20.02 2.13 -4.77
N GLY A 175 21.17 2.47 -4.20
CA GLY A 175 21.33 2.78 -2.79
C GLY A 175 20.86 1.67 -1.83
N GLY A 176 20.83 0.41 -2.27
CA GLY A 176 20.21 -0.70 -1.53
C GLY A 176 20.81 -0.96 -0.15
N THR A 177 22.08 -0.63 0.06
CA THR A 177 22.81 -0.83 1.32
C THR A 177 22.99 0.42 2.18
N ILE A 178 22.32 1.52 1.87
CA ILE A 178 22.37 2.73 2.71
C ILE A 178 21.70 2.44 4.06
N ILE A 179 22.51 2.32 5.12
CA ILE A 179 22.01 2.05 6.48
C ILE A 179 21.69 3.35 7.21
N GLY A 180 22.60 4.25 7.38
CA GLY A 180 22.41 5.51 8.13
C GLY A 180 22.53 6.78 7.28
N GLY A 181 23.05 6.66 6.05
CA GLY A 181 23.30 7.79 5.16
C GLY A 181 22.05 8.57 4.79
N GLN A 182 22.18 9.88 4.65
CA GLN A 182 21.10 10.81 4.34
C GLN A 182 21.42 11.67 3.12
N TYR A 183 20.38 12.24 2.50
CA TYR A 183 20.53 13.17 1.36
C TYR A 183 21.24 12.57 0.16
N ASN A 184 21.25 11.25 -0.02
CA ASN A 184 21.92 10.63 -1.15
C ASN A 184 20.98 10.55 -2.37
N LEU A 185 21.55 10.77 -3.56
CA LEU A 185 20.89 10.59 -4.85
C LEU A 185 21.58 9.45 -5.61
N CYS A 186 20.88 8.35 -5.86
CA CYS A 186 21.36 7.18 -6.57
C CYS A 186 20.47 6.90 -7.78
N LEU A 187 20.96 7.12 -9.01
CA LEU A 187 20.20 6.92 -10.23
C LEU A 187 20.89 5.90 -11.14
N GLY A 188 20.30 4.75 -11.33
CA GLY A 188 20.80 3.68 -12.19
C GLY A 188 20.73 2.31 -11.53
N HIS A 189 20.98 1.26 -12.30
CA HIS A 189 21.13 -0.09 -11.80
C HIS A 189 22.31 -0.11 -10.82
N THR A 190 22.12 -0.60 -9.61
CA THR A 190 23.11 -0.68 -8.51
C THR A 190 23.86 0.62 -8.15
N ALA A 191 23.37 1.79 -8.63
CA ALA A 191 24.02 3.07 -8.36
C ALA A 191 24.20 3.28 -6.84
N GLY A 192 25.44 3.51 -6.40
CA GLY A 192 25.78 3.76 -5.00
C GLY A 192 25.40 2.62 -4.06
N ASN A 193 25.34 1.38 -4.55
CA ASN A 193 24.94 0.23 -3.73
C ASN A 193 25.97 -0.12 -2.63
N ASN A 194 27.15 0.47 -2.66
CA ASN A 194 28.16 0.34 -1.62
C ASN A 194 28.03 1.37 -0.48
N ILE A 195 27.22 2.41 -0.63
CA ILE A 195 27.06 3.44 0.40
C ILE A 195 26.40 2.81 1.63
N THR A 196 26.99 3.06 2.81
CA THR A 196 26.45 2.62 4.11
C THR A 196 26.02 3.80 4.98
N SER A 197 26.92 4.71 5.33
CA SER A 197 26.64 5.83 6.22
C SER A 197 27.02 7.21 5.65
N GLY A 198 27.54 7.26 4.42
CA GLY A 198 27.90 8.52 3.77
C GLY A 198 26.69 9.38 3.45
N ASP A 199 26.80 10.69 3.64
CA ASP A 199 25.75 11.68 3.43
C ASP A 199 25.97 12.50 2.15
N GLY A 200 24.87 12.88 1.50
CA GLY A 200 24.89 13.87 0.42
C GLY A 200 25.61 13.43 -0.86
N ASN A 201 25.70 12.14 -1.11
CA ASN A 201 26.37 11.61 -2.30
C ASN A 201 25.45 11.69 -3.53
N VAL A 202 26.02 11.93 -4.71
CA VAL A 202 25.34 11.94 -6.01
C VAL A 202 25.98 10.90 -6.91
N ILE A 203 25.29 9.79 -7.13
CA ILE A 203 25.77 8.63 -7.90
C ILE A 203 24.82 8.38 -9.06
N ILE A 204 25.31 8.46 -10.28
CA ILE A 204 24.51 8.27 -11.50
C ILE A 204 25.19 7.26 -12.42
N GLY A 205 24.46 6.21 -12.78
CA GLY A 205 24.95 5.09 -13.60
C GLY A 205 25.15 3.82 -12.77
N ASP A 206 25.70 2.77 -13.39
CA ASP A 206 26.05 1.54 -12.69
C ASP A 206 27.47 1.68 -12.08
N VAL A 207 27.54 2.38 -10.99
CA VAL A 207 28.78 2.77 -10.32
C VAL A 207 28.59 2.94 -8.83
N ASP A 208 29.63 2.57 -8.09
CA ASP A 208 29.71 2.76 -6.64
C ASP A 208 30.29 4.14 -6.27
N ALA A 209 29.97 4.60 -5.05
CA ALA A 209 30.69 5.69 -4.42
C ALA A 209 32.17 5.31 -4.16
N ALA A 210 33.08 6.25 -4.23
CA ALA A 210 34.49 6.02 -3.96
C ALA A 210 34.75 5.51 -2.53
N SER A 211 33.88 5.93 -1.58
CA SER A 211 33.90 5.49 -0.19
C SER A 211 32.47 5.19 0.28
N ALA A 212 32.27 4.05 0.92
CA ALA A 212 30.98 3.65 1.50
C ALA A 212 30.51 4.57 2.63
N THR A 213 31.41 5.24 3.31
CA THR A 213 31.15 6.12 4.46
C THR A 213 31.51 7.58 4.19
N GLY A 214 32.01 7.90 2.99
CA GLY A 214 32.38 9.26 2.60
C GLY A 214 31.16 10.10 2.28
N ASP A 215 31.26 11.39 2.59
CA ASP A 215 30.19 12.38 2.34
C ASP A 215 30.45 13.15 1.06
N ARG A 216 29.35 13.66 0.46
CA ARG A 216 29.38 14.61 -0.66
C ARG A 216 30.27 14.16 -1.84
N GLN A 217 30.22 12.90 -2.16
CA GLN A 217 30.89 12.32 -3.30
C GLN A 217 30.03 12.47 -4.56
N LEU A 218 30.66 12.68 -5.69
CA LEU A 218 30.04 12.68 -7.00
C LEU A 218 30.65 11.57 -7.86
N ALA A 219 29.81 10.75 -8.47
CA ALA A 219 30.21 9.83 -9.53
C ALA A 219 29.13 9.77 -10.61
N ILE A 220 29.51 10.04 -11.85
CA ILE A 220 28.67 9.85 -13.01
C ILE A 220 29.39 8.93 -13.98
N ALA A 221 28.80 7.77 -14.26
CA ALA A 221 29.44 6.72 -15.06
C ALA A 221 28.49 6.10 -16.08
N GLY A 222 29.06 5.61 -17.18
CA GLY A 222 28.38 4.72 -18.12
C GLY A 222 28.85 3.29 -17.95
N TYR A 223 27.95 2.34 -18.24
CA TYR A 223 28.21 0.91 -18.25
C TYR A 223 27.73 0.31 -19.58
N ASP A 224 28.60 -0.46 -20.25
CA ASP A 224 28.33 -1.03 -21.57
C ASP A 224 27.95 -2.54 -21.53
N GLY A 225 27.73 -3.09 -20.32
CA GLY A 225 27.49 -4.52 -20.11
C GLY A 225 28.75 -5.29 -19.69
N SER A 226 29.92 -4.66 -19.71
CA SER A 226 31.20 -5.30 -19.36
C SER A 226 32.12 -4.36 -18.56
N THR A 227 32.11 -3.06 -18.86
CA THR A 227 33.04 -2.08 -18.27
C THR A 227 32.27 -0.84 -17.80
N THR A 228 32.53 -0.41 -16.57
CA THR A 228 32.10 0.89 -16.07
C THR A 228 33.15 1.94 -16.39
N THR A 229 32.75 3.03 -17.04
CA THR A 229 33.61 4.16 -17.30
C THR A 229 33.08 5.38 -16.53
N THR A 230 33.84 5.86 -15.55
CA THR A 230 33.49 7.09 -14.81
C THR A 230 33.87 8.31 -15.64
N TRP A 231 32.92 9.16 -15.92
CA TRP A 231 33.10 10.39 -16.71
C TRP A 231 33.38 11.58 -15.82
N ILE A 232 32.72 11.64 -14.66
CA ILE A 232 32.87 12.73 -13.70
C ILE A 232 32.91 12.11 -12.31
N SER A 233 33.90 12.53 -11.52
CA SER A 233 33.99 12.16 -10.11
C SER A 233 34.59 13.29 -9.28
N GLY A 234 34.24 13.31 -8.01
CA GLY A 234 34.74 14.29 -7.03
C GLY A 234 34.29 13.92 -5.64
N ASP A 235 34.84 14.58 -4.66
CA ASP A 235 34.45 14.48 -3.26
C ASP A 235 34.47 15.84 -2.57
N SER A 236 34.23 15.86 -1.24
CA SER A 236 34.19 17.10 -0.46
C SER A 236 35.55 17.79 -0.28
N SER A 237 36.63 17.20 -0.77
CA SER A 237 37.98 17.79 -0.72
C SER A 237 38.34 18.56 -2.00
N GLY A 238 37.53 18.52 -3.03
CA GLY A 238 37.66 19.26 -4.29
C GLY A 238 37.97 18.41 -5.49
#